data_1208bd24bf914a7c2bf68a76e7a3eda4
#
_entry.id   1208bd24bf914a7c2bf68a76e7a3eda4
#
_cell.length_a   1.000
_cell.length_b   1.000
_cell.length_c   1.000
_cell.angle_alpha   90.00
_cell.angle_beta   90.00
_cell.angle_gamma   90.00
#
_symmetry.space_group_name_H-M   'P 1'
#
loop_
_entity.id
_entity.type
_entity.pdbx_description
1 polymer ?
#
loop_
_entity_poly.entity_id
_entity_poly.type
_entity_poly.pdbx_seq_one_letter_code
_entity_poly.pdbx_strand_id
1 'polypeptide(L)'
;MYLDEYKRWMAAELEDADLKPELAKIEGNDDEIKDRFAVALKFGTAGLRGVLGAGTNRMNIYVVRQATQGLANWVKTQGGSQTVAISYDSRLKSDIFAKTAAGVLAANGIKVRIYDALMPVPALSFATRYYQCNAGIMVTASHNPAKYNGYKAYGPDGCQMTDNAAAIVYDEIQKTDVLTGAKYISFAEGVEQGLIRFVGDDCKKALYDACLLYTSPSPRDPKTS
;
A
#
# COMPACT_ATOMS: atom_id res chain seq x y z
N MET A 1 18.20 -8.18 20.26
CA MET A 1 16.88 -8.22 19.61
C MET A 1 16.42 -6.82 19.16
N TYR A 2 15.59 -6.03 19.88
CA TYR A 2 15.15 -4.72 19.37
C TYR A 2 16.28 -3.67 19.28
N LEU A 3 17.24 -3.68 20.21
CA LEU A 3 18.42 -2.81 20.14
C LEU A 3 19.32 -3.14 18.95
N ASP A 4 19.43 -4.40 18.56
CA ASP A 4 20.24 -4.80 17.41
C ASP A 4 19.59 -4.33 16.11
N GLU A 5 18.24 -4.40 16.03
CA GLU A 5 17.50 -3.89 14.89
C GLU A 5 17.59 -2.35 14.81
N TYR A 6 17.48 -1.63 15.93
CA TYR A 6 17.73 -0.20 15.98
C TYR A 6 19.13 0.16 15.47
N LYS A 7 20.17 -0.52 15.96
CA LYS A 7 21.57 -0.32 15.50
C LYS A 7 21.72 -0.59 14.00
N ARG A 8 21.05 -1.63 13.52
CA ARG A 8 21.05 -1.99 12.09
C ARG A 8 20.45 -0.85 11.25
N TRP A 9 19.32 -0.29 11.67
CA TRP A 9 18.71 0.85 10.98
C TRP A 9 19.57 2.11 11.06
N MET A 10 20.23 2.34 12.19
CA MET A 10 21.20 3.44 12.32
C MET A 10 22.40 3.28 11.40
N ALA A 11 22.89 2.06 11.19
CA ALA A 11 24.02 1.78 10.31
C ALA A 11 23.68 1.79 8.82
N ALA A 12 22.41 1.49 8.47
CA ALA A 12 21.99 1.41 7.08
C ALA A 12 21.96 2.79 6.38
N GLU A 13 22.22 2.84 5.09
CA GLU A 13 21.95 4.02 4.26
C GLU A 13 20.46 4.05 3.92
N LEU A 14 19.72 4.96 4.56
CA LEU A 14 18.28 5.09 4.39
C LEU A 14 17.95 6.12 3.30
N GLU A 15 17.12 5.70 2.33
CA GLU A 15 16.69 6.57 1.21
C GLU A 15 15.77 7.71 1.65
N ASP A 16 14.91 7.49 2.66
CA ASP A 16 14.06 8.52 3.23
C ASP A 16 14.87 9.35 4.24
N ALA A 17 15.21 10.57 3.84
CA ALA A 17 16.08 11.47 4.61
C ALA A 17 15.52 11.83 6.00
N ASP A 18 14.21 11.69 6.21
CA ASP A 18 13.57 12.00 7.50
C ASP A 18 13.91 10.97 8.59
N LEU A 19 14.18 9.71 8.20
CA LEU A 19 14.27 8.58 9.12
C LEU A 19 15.54 8.60 9.97
N LYS A 20 16.70 8.97 9.40
CA LYS A 20 17.96 9.04 10.15
C LYS A 20 17.95 10.07 11.28
N PRO A 21 17.54 11.33 11.05
CA PRO A 21 17.42 12.32 12.13
C PRO A 21 16.40 11.90 13.20
N GLU A 22 15.32 11.19 12.80
CA GLU A 22 14.32 10.69 13.73
C GLU A 22 14.91 9.60 14.65
N LEU A 23 15.69 8.66 14.10
CA LEU A 23 16.38 7.63 14.88
C LEU A 23 17.42 8.22 15.83
N ALA A 24 18.18 9.22 15.40
CA ALA A 24 19.16 9.87 16.25
C ALA A 24 18.52 10.58 17.47
N LYS A 25 17.30 11.13 17.32
CA LYS A 25 16.58 11.78 18.42
C LYS A 25 16.16 10.82 19.55
N ILE A 26 16.02 9.54 19.25
CA ILE A 26 15.63 8.55 20.26
C ILE A 26 16.83 7.78 20.82
N GLU A 27 18.05 8.13 20.44
CA GLU A 27 19.26 7.50 20.98
C GLU A 27 19.28 7.61 22.51
N GLY A 28 19.50 6.47 23.17
CA GLY A 28 19.48 6.39 24.64
C GLY A 28 18.10 6.33 25.28
N ASN A 29 17.02 6.49 24.52
CA ASN A 29 15.65 6.31 25.02
C ASN A 29 15.15 4.89 24.73
N ASP A 30 15.36 3.97 25.70
CA ASP A 30 15.06 2.56 25.55
C ASP A 30 13.58 2.28 25.29
N ASP A 31 12.67 3.03 25.91
CA ASP A 31 11.21 2.86 25.74
C ASP A 31 10.78 3.21 24.31
N GLU A 32 11.28 4.31 23.74
CA GLU A 32 11.01 4.70 22.36
C GLU A 32 11.62 3.72 21.35
N ILE A 33 12.84 3.24 21.59
CA ILE A 33 13.48 2.24 20.75
C ILE A 33 12.69 0.94 20.77
N LYS A 34 12.27 0.49 21.95
CA LYS A 34 11.48 -0.70 22.14
C LYS A 34 10.11 -0.60 21.46
N ASP A 35 9.41 0.52 21.58
CA ASP A 35 8.12 0.78 20.92
C ASP A 35 8.24 0.67 19.39
N ARG A 36 9.36 1.08 18.81
CA ARG A 36 9.59 1.10 17.36
C ARG A 36 10.12 -0.21 16.77
N PHE A 37 10.83 -1.02 17.59
CA PHE A 37 11.59 -2.16 17.08
C PHE A 37 11.32 -3.51 17.75
N ALA A 38 10.60 -3.55 18.89
CA ALA A 38 10.35 -4.81 19.59
C ALA A 38 9.40 -5.74 18.84
N VAL A 39 8.49 -5.17 18.08
CA VAL A 39 7.55 -5.88 17.20
C VAL A 39 7.47 -5.20 15.85
N ALA A 40 7.18 -5.96 14.80
CA ALA A 40 6.86 -5.40 13.49
C ALA A 40 5.37 -5.09 13.38
N LEU A 41 5.00 -4.17 12.49
CA LEU A 41 3.60 -3.95 12.14
C LEU A 41 2.99 -5.25 11.63
N LYS A 42 1.87 -5.65 12.25
CA LYS A 42 1.16 -6.86 11.85
C LYS A 42 0.30 -6.58 10.61
N PHE A 43 0.46 -7.42 9.61
CA PHE A 43 -0.45 -7.46 8.46
C PHE A 43 -1.63 -8.37 8.79
N GLY A 44 -2.83 -7.81 8.75
CA GLY A 44 -4.09 -8.54 8.96
C GLY A 44 -5.04 -8.33 7.77
N THR A 45 -6.29 -8.77 7.88
CA THR A 45 -7.35 -8.57 6.87
C THR A 45 -7.56 -7.11 6.49
N ALA A 46 -7.31 -6.19 7.44
CA ALA A 46 -7.33 -4.75 7.19
C ALA A 46 -6.00 -4.21 6.62
N GLY A 47 -5.01 -5.08 6.34
CA GLY A 47 -3.67 -4.68 5.92
C GLY A 47 -2.80 -4.20 7.07
N LEU A 48 -1.89 -3.24 6.82
CA LEU A 48 -1.04 -2.58 7.81
C LEU A 48 -1.64 -1.23 8.22
N ARG A 49 -1.43 -0.84 9.47
CA ARG A 49 -1.70 0.52 9.95
C ARG A 49 -0.77 0.85 11.11
N GLY A 50 -0.13 2.02 11.04
CA GLY A 50 0.79 2.48 12.09
C GLY A 50 1.05 3.97 12.03
N VAL A 51 1.77 4.45 13.03
CA VAL A 51 2.31 5.81 13.06
C VAL A 51 3.41 5.91 12.00
N LEU A 52 3.48 7.05 11.30
CA LEU A 52 4.59 7.37 10.39
C LEU A 52 5.90 7.48 11.15
N GLY A 53 7.01 6.99 10.59
CA GLY A 53 8.33 7.17 11.15
C GLY A 53 9.27 5.98 10.95
N ALA A 54 10.43 6.07 11.58
CA ALA A 54 11.47 5.05 11.52
C ALA A 54 11.19 3.88 12.47
N GLY A 55 11.41 2.67 11.99
CA GLY A 55 11.26 1.42 12.75
C GLY A 55 10.37 0.40 12.08
N THR A 56 10.46 -0.84 12.54
CA THR A 56 9.65 -1.97 12.04
C THR A 56 8.19 -1.90 12.48
N ASN A 57 7.91 -1.19 13.60
CA ASN A 57 6.56 -0.91 14.10
C ASN A 57 6.06 0.48 13.67
N ARG A 58 6.51 0.97 12.51
CA ARG A 58 6.12 2.28 11.94
C ARG A 58 5.81 2.15 10.46
N MET A 59 4.98 3.06 9.96
CA MET A 59 4.74 3.19 8.53
C MET A 59 5.84 4.01 7.88
N ASN A 60 6.61 3.39 7.00
CA ASN A 60 7.68 3.98 6.20
C ASN A 60 7.85 3.21 4.88
N ILE A 61 8.71 3.69 4.00
CA ILE A 61 8.93 3.07 2.68
C ILE A 61 9.45 1.62 2.78
N TYR A 62 10.23 1.28 3.80
CA TYR A 62 10.80 -0.07 3.98
C TYR A 62 9.73 -1.08 4.37
N VAL A 63 8.86 -0.72 5.33
CA VAL A 63 7.73 -1.55 5.73
C VAL A 63 6.72 -1.70 4.59
N VAL A 64 6.50 -0.65 3.79
CA VAL A 64 5.67 -0.73 2.57
C VAL A 64 6.31 -1.65 1.53
N ARG A 65 7.63 -1.57 1.30
CA ARG A 65 8.36 -2.47 0.40
C ARG A 65 8.24 -3.91 0.84
N GLN A 66 8.47 -4.19 2.12
CA GLN A 66 8.36 -5.52 2.70
C GLN A 66 6.96 -6.10 2.51
N ALA A 67 5.92 -5.34 2.86
CA ALA A 67 4.53 -5.75 2.70
C ALA A 67 4.16 -6.00 1.23
N THR A 68 4.63 -5.12 0.33
CA THR A 68 4.35 -5.26 -1.10
C THR A 68 5.11 -6.44 -1.71
N GLN A 69 6.31 -6.77 -1.22
CA GLN A 69 7.02 -7.98 -1.66
C GLN A 69 6.24 -9.24 -1.28
N GLY A 70 5.70 -9.31 -0.05
CA GLY A 70 4.84 -10.41 0.35
C GLY A 70 3.58 -10.53 -0.52
N LEU A 71 2.93 -9.40 -0.81
CA LEU A 71 1.79 -9.37 -1.72
C LEU A 71 2.19 -9.81 -3.15
N ALA A 72 3.34 -9.35 -3.65
CA ALA A 72 3.85 -9.72 -4.97
C ALA A 72 4.12 -11.22 -5.08
N ASN A 73 4.69 -11.83 -4.04
CA ASN A 73 4.92 -13.27 -3.99
C ASN A 73 3.58 -14.02 -4.07
N TRP A 74 2.58 -13.60 -3.31
CA TRP A 74 1.24 -14.18 -3.37
C TRP A 74 0.58 -13.99 -4.75
N VAL A 75 0.62 -12.78 -5.33
CA VAL A 75 0.05 -12.52 -6.68
C VAL A 75 0.63 -13.46 -7.72
N LYS A 76 1.93 -13.76 -7.65
CA LYS A 76 2.59 -14.68 -8.60
C LYS A 76 2.09 -16.12 -8.50
N THR A 77 1.54 -16.53 -7.35
CA THR A 77 0.93 -17.86 -7.20
C THR A 77 -0.48 -17.92 -7.76
N GLN A 78 -1.10 -16.76 -8.01
CA GLN A 78 -2.43 -16.67 -8.60
C GLN A 78 -2.34 -16.70 -10.13
N GLY A 79 -3.22 -17.36 -10.80
CA GLY A 79 -3.36 -17.23 -12.26
C GLY A 79 -3.81 -15.82 -12.65
N GLY A 80 -4.06 -15.60 -13.96
CA GLY A 80 -4.70 -14.37 -14.44
C GLY A 80 -3.74 -13.31 -14.94
N SER A 81 -4.15 -12.03 -14.81
CA SER A 81 -3.51 -10.91 -15.52
C SER A 81 -2.15 -10.48 -14.95
N GLN A 82 -1.79 -10.95 -13.76
CA GLN A 82 -0.63 -10.48 -12.99
C GLN A 82 -0.63 -8.94 -12.90
N THR A 83 -1.77 -8.38 -12.53
CA THR A 83 -1.99 -6.93 -12.46
C THR A 83 -2.48 -6.55 -11.07
N VAL A 84 -2.04 -5.40 -10.55
CA VAL A 84 -2.48 -4.83 -9.26
C VAL A 84 -2.92 -3.39 -9.47
N ALA A 85 -4.09 -3.03 -8.93
CA ALA A 85 -4.57 -1.66 -8.91
C ALA A 85 -4.08 -0.94 -7.64
N ILE A 86 -3.75 0.35 -7.74
CA ILE A 86 -3.31 1.16 -6.59
C ILE A 86 -4.08 2.47 -6.54
N SER A 87 -4.56 2.81 -5.35
CA SER A 87 -5.14 4.11 -5.03
C SER A 87 -4.60 4.62 -3.69
N TYR A 88 -4.70 5.93 -3.46
CA TYR A 88 -4.22 6.57 -2.26
C TYR A 88 -5.04 7.81 -1.93
N ASP A 89 -5.05 8.18 -0.66
CA ASP A 89 -5.73 9.36 -0.15
C ASP A 89 -4.77 10.54 0.10
N SER A 90 -5.28 11.62 0.70
CA SER A 90 -4.54 12.86 0.96
C SER A 90 -3.65 12.82 2.20
N ARG A 91 -3.46 11.67 2.85
CA ARG A 91 -2.63 11.58 4.05
C ARG A 91 -1.15 11.79 3.73
N LEU A 92 -0.41 12.25 4.75
CA LEU A 92 1.04 12.41 4.65
C LEU A 92 1.71 11.15 4.12
N LYS A 93 2.56 11.30 3.12
CA LYS A 93 3.33 10.23 2.45
C LYS A 93 2.48 9.17 1.72
N SER A 94 1.15 9.34 1.55
CA SER A 94 0.32 8.36 0.84
C SER A 94 0.74 8.17 -0.61
N ASP A 95 1.07 9.24 -1.33
CA ASP A 95 1.57 9.19 -2.70
C ASP A 95 2.95 8.53 -2.79
N ILE A 96 3.84 8.79 -1.83
CA ILE A 96 5.16 8.16 -1.74
C ILE A 96 5.01 6.65 -1.53
N PHE A 97 4.16 6.23 -0.61
CA PHE A 97 3.92 4.81 -0.33
C PHE A 97 3.25 4.09 -1.51
N ALA A 98 2.32 4.75 -2.20
CA ALA A 98 1.69 4.20 -3.39
C ALA A 98 2.71 4.00 -4.54
N LYS A 99 3.58 4.98 -4.78
CA LYS A 99 4.66 4.88 -5.77
C LYS A 99 5.71 3.83 -5.37
N THR A 100 6.04 3.74 -4.07
CA THR A 100 6.93 2.71 -3.53
C THR A 100 6.38 1.31 -3.77
N ALA A 101 5.10 1.08 -3.47
CA ALA A 101 4.43 -0.19 -3.74
C ALA A 101 4.43 -0.52 -5.24
N ALA A 102 4.15 0.46 -6.10
CA ALA A 102 4.19 0.29 -7.55
C ALA A 102 5.59 -0.15 -8.03
N GLY A 103 6.67 0.44 -7.50
CA GLY A 103 8.05 0.08 -7.84
C GLY A 103 8.42 -1.35 -7.43
N VAL A 104 7.95 -1.83 -6.27
CA VAL A 104 8.15 -3.22 -5.85
C VAL A 104 7.40 -4.19 -6.77
N LEU A 105 6.13 -3.91 -7.10
CA LEU A 105 5.35 -4.75 -8.01
C LEU A 105 6.00 -4.84 -9.39
N ALA A 106 6.41 -3.70 -9.94
CA ALA A 106 7.08 -3.62 -11.23
C ALA A 106 8.41 -4.41 -11.23
N ALA A 107 9.24 -4.27 -10.19
CA ALA A 107 10.48 -5.05 -10.03
C ALA A 107 10.24 -6.57 -9.95
N ASN A 108 9.03 -6.98 -9.60
CA ASN A 108 8.59 -8.36 -9.60
C ASN A 108 7.91 -8.82 -10.91
N GLY A 109 7.86 -7.95 -11.95
CA GLY A 109 7.24 -8.23 -13.24
C GLY A 109 5.70 -8.14 -13.21
N ILE A 110 5.12 -7.58 -12.16
CA ILE A 110 3.67 -7.42 -12.00
C ILE A 110 3.26 -6.06 -12.59
N LYS A 111 2.23 -6.08 -13.43
CA LYS A 111 1.66 -4.86 -14.02
C LYS A 111 0.92 -4.05 -12.96
N VAL A 112 1.02 -2.73 -13.03
CA VAL A 112 0.38 -1.82 -12.08
C VAL A 112 -0.57 -0.87 -12.81
N ARG A 113 -1.76 -0.67 -12.23
CA ARG A 113 -2.73 0.37 -12.58
C ARG A 113 -2.86 1.31 -11.40
N ILE A 114 -2.23 2.47 -11.44
CA ILE A 114 -2.24 3.45 -10.35
C ILE A 114 -3.03 4.69 -10.74
N TYR A 115 -3.82 5.23 -9.82
CA TYR A 115 -4.45 6.52 -10.05
C TYR A 115 -3.42 7.66 -10.03
N ASP A 116 -3.58 8.60 -10.93
CA ASP A 116 -2.75 9.80 -11.07
C ASP A 116 -3.10 10.91 -10.07
N ALA A 117 -4.26 10.77 -9.43
CA ALA A 117 -4.79 11.69 -8.42
C ALA A 117 -5.31 10.92 -7.20
N LEU A 118 -5.60 11.66 -6.14
CA LEU A 118 -6.24 11.14 -4.94
C LEU A 118 -7.61 10.55 -5.28
N MET A 119 -7.83 9.28 -4.94
CA MET A 119 -9.10 8.61 -5.19
C MET A 119 -9.55 7.78 -3.98
N PRO A 120 -10.85 7.76 -3.69
CA PRO A 120 -11.39 7.04 -2.54
C PRO A 120 -11.39 5.51 -2.75
N VAL A 121 -11.58 4.77 -1.66
CA VAL A 121 -11.65 3.30 -1.66
C VAL A 121 -12.60 2.72 -2.73
N PRO A 122 -13.81 3.24 -2.96
CA PRO A 122 -14.69 2.71 -4.01
C PRO A 122 -14.07 2.75 -5.41
N ALA A 123 -13.24 3.78 -5.69
CA ALA A 123 -12.54 3.87 -6.97
C ALA A 123 -11.51 2.74 -7.13
N LEU A 124 -10.75 2.41 -6.07
CA LEU A 124 -9.85 1.25 -6.09
C LEU A 124 -10.62 -0.04 -6.35
N SER A 125 -11.70 -0.29 -5.59
CA SER A 125 -12.53 -1.49 -5.74
C SER A 125 -13.05 -1.63 -7.18
N PHE A 126 -13.49 -0.52 -7.78
CA PHE A 126 -13.96 -0.48 -9.16
C PHE A 126 -12.83 -0.80 -10.15
N ALA A 127 -11.68 -0.11 -10.06
CA ALA A 127 -10.55 -0.33 -10.95
C ALA A 127 -9.99 -1.75 -10.86
N THR A 128 -9.95 -2.34 -9.65
CA THR A 128 -9.53 -3.72 -9.44
C THR A 128 -10.36 -4.69 -10.27
N ARG A 129 -11.68 -4.54 -10.27
CA ARG A 129 -12.59 -5.36 -11.06
C ARG A 129 -12.56 -4.99 -12.55
N TYR A 130 -12.54 -3.72 -12.88
CA TYR A 130 -12.56 -3.21 -14.26
C TYR A 130 -11.37 -3.73 -15.08
N TYR A 131 -10.17 -3.71 -14.49
CA TYR A 131 -8.95 -4.23 -15.11
C TYR A 131 -8.69 -5.72 -14.83
N GLN A 132 -9.60 -6.42 -14.17
CA GLN A 132 -9.46 -7.82 -13.77
C GLN A 132 -8.12 -8.07 -13.03
N CYS A 133 -7.81 -7.18 -12.08
CA CYS A 133 -6.59 -7.26 -11.31
C CYS A 133 -6.61 -8.46 -10.34
N ASN A 134 -5.44 -9.01 -10.06
CA ASN A 134 -5.28 -10.06 -9.03
C ASN A 134 -5.41 -9.49 -7.61
N ALA A 135 -5.11 -8.21 -7.43
CA ALA A 135 -5.21 -7.52 -6.15
C ALA A 135 -5.39 -6.01 -6.33
N GLY A 136 -5.76 -5.34 -5.24
CA GLY A 136 -5.77 -3.89 -5.12
C GLY A 136 -5.01 -3.43 -3.88
N ILE A 137 -4.40 -2.25 -3.93
CA ILE A 137 -3.74 -1.61 -2.78
C ILE A 137 -4.36 -0.24 -2.56
N MET A 138 -4.84 0.01 -1.34
CA MET A 138 -5.27 1.33 -0.90
C MET A 138 -4.36 1.85 0.20
N VAL A 139 -3.68 2.96 -0.07
CA VAL A 139 -2.86 3.64 0.93
C VAL A 139 -3.72 4.66 1.65
N THR A 140 -4.11 4.30 2.87
CA THR A 140 -5.00 5.12 3.74
C THR A 140 -5.01 4.60 5.16
N ALA A 141 -5.17 5.49 6.14
CA ALA A 141 -5.53 5.15 7.51
C ALA A 141 -6.96 5.59 7.88
N SER A 142 -7.83 5.79 6.87
CA SER A 142 -9.24 6.16 7.08
C SER A 142 -9.40 7.43 7.93
N HIS A 143 -10.05 7.34 9.10
CA HIS A 143 -10.31 8.45 10.03
C HIS A 143 -9.31 8.56 11.19
N ASN A 144 -8.22 7.79 11.17
CA ASN A 144 -7.19 7.90 12.21
C ASN A 144 -6.52 9.29 12.20
N PRO A 145 -5.93 9.73 13.33
CA PRO A 145 -5.16 10.98 13.38
C PRO A 145 -4.10 11.09 12.27
N ALA A 146 -3.73 12.32 11.91
CA ALA A 146 -2.84 12.61 10.77
C ALA A 146 -1.47 11.91 10.83
N LYS A 147 -0.98 11.62 12.04
CA LYS A 147 0.28 10.89 12.23
C LYS A 147 0.25 9.42 11.81
N TYR A 148 -0.94 8.87 11.50
CA TYR A 148 -1.09 7.49 11.03
C TYR A 148 -1.19 7.43 9.52
N ASN A 149 -0.65 6.36 8.95
CA ASN A 149 -0.99 5.91 7.60
C ASN A 149 -1.19 4.40 7.60
N GLY A 150 -1.63 3.84 6.47
CA GLY A 150 -1.89 2.42 6.34
C GLY A 150 -1.79 1.94 4.90
N TYR A 151 -1.72 0.64 4.77
CA TYR A 151 -1.63 -0.08 3.51
C TYR A 151 -2.66 -1.21 3.55
N LYS A 152 -3.74 -1.09 2.80
CA LYS A 152 -4.82 -2.07 2.75
C LYS A 152 -4.74 -2.88 1.46
N ALA A 153 -4.84 -4.20 1.57
CA ALA A 153 -4.87 -5.09 0.43
C ALA A 153 -6.31 -5.57 0.12
N TYR A 154 -6.61 -5.65 -1.16
CA TYR A 154 -7.91 -6.02 -1.71
C TYR A 154 -7.74 -7.23 -2.63
N GLY A 155 -8.72 -8.12 -2.64
CA GLY A 155 -8.79 -9.26 -3.54
C GLY A 155 -9.27 -8.88 -4.95
N PRO A 156 -9.29 -9.86 -5.88
CA PRO A 156 -9.72 -9.65 -7.26
C PRO A 156 -11.20 -9.26 -7.40
N ASP A 157 -12.01 -9.53 -6.40
CA ASP A 157 -13.41 -9.13 -6.29
C ASP A 157 -13.59 -7.64 -5.94
N GLY A 158 -12.50 -6.92 -5.65
CA GLY A 158 -12.52 -5.54 -5.21
C GLY A 158 -12.93 -5.34 -3.75
N CYS A 159 -13.01 -6.41 -2.96
CA CYS A 159 -13.23 -6.37 -1.50
C CYS A 159 -11.91 -6.50 -0.74
N GLN A 160 -11.90 -6.15 0.54
CA GLN A 160 -10.73 -6.40 1.39
C GLN A 160 -10.37 -7.89 1.37
N MET A 161 -9.08 -8.18 1.42
CA MET A 161 -8.57 -9.54 1.38
C MET A 161 -9.20 -10.42 2.45
N THR A 162 -9.50 -11.68 2.10
CA THR A 162 -9.99 -12.69 3.06
C THR A 162 -8.89 -13.07 4.06
N ASP A 163 -9.29 -13.60 5.21
CA ASP A 163 -8.36 -14.04 6.27
C ASP A 163 -7.32 -15.03 5.75
N ASN A 164 -7.73 -15.98 4.92
CA ASN A 164 -6.83 -17.00 4.34
C ASN A 164 -5.78 -16.35 3.41
N ALA A 165 -6.19 -15.45 2.52
CA ALA A 165 -5.26 -14.77 1.62
C ALA A 165 -4.32 -13.85 2.40
N ALA A 166 -4.83 -13.12 3.39
CA ALA A 166 -4.05 -12.25 4.24
C ALA A 166 -3.00 -13.03 5.06
N ALA A 167 -3.34 -14.24 5.55
CA ALA A 167 -2.40 -15.10 6.25
C ALA A 167 -1.24 -15.54 5.35
N ILE A 168 -1.53 -15.95 4.11
CA ILE A 168 -0.49 -16.33 3.15
C ILE A 168 0.43 -15.14 2.83
N VAL A 169 -0.15 -13.95 2.59
CA VAL A 169 0.62 -12.73 2.37
C VAL A 169 1.48 -12.41 3.58
N TYR A 170 0.94 -12.55 4.80
CA TYR A 170 1.68 -12.31 6.04
C TYR A 170 2.87 -13.25 6.18
N ASP A 171 2.70 -14.53 5.88
CA ASP A 171 3.80 -15.51 5.90
C ASP A 171 4.93 -15.14 4.91
N GLU A 172 4.58 -14.63 3.73
CA GLU A 172 5.56 -14.13 2.77
C GLU A 172 6.25 -12.84 3.24
N ILE A 173 5.53 -11.94 3.92
CA ILE A 173 6.09 -10.75 4.56
C ILE A 173 7.15 -11.15 5.60
N GLN A 174 6.86 -12.16 6.45
CA GLN A 174 7.79 -12.61 7.49
C GLN A 174 9.10 -13.21 6.93
N LYS A 175 9.07 -13.74 5.71
CA LYS A 175 10.28 -14.26 5.02
C LYS A 175 11.11 -13.15 4.38
N THR A 176 10.57 -11.94 4.28
CA THR A 176 11.20 -10.82 3.58
C THR A 176 11.90 -9.91 4.58
N ASP A 177 13.20 -9.70 4.42
CA ASP A 177 13.93 -8.73 5.24
C ASP A 177 13.43 -7.30 4.98
N VAL A 178 13.21 -6.52 6.04
CA VAL A 178 12.57 -5.20 5.94
C VAL A 178 13.41 -4.18 5.18
N LEU A 179 14.74 -4.21 5.31
CA LEU A 179 15.63 -3.24 4.67
C LEU A 179 16.07 -3.68 3.27
N THR A 180 16.33 -4.98 3.08
CA THR A 180 17.03 -5.49 1.89
C THR A 180 16.27 -6.57 1.13
N GLY A 181 15.17 -7.11 1.68
CA GLY A 181 14.51 -8.29 1.13
C GLY A 181 13.57 -8.00 -0.06
N ALA A 182 13.13 -6.77 -0.23
CA ALA A 182 12.22 -6.42 -1.32
C ALA A 182 12.98 -6.06 -2.60
N LYS A 183 12.53 -6.60 -3.73
CA LYS A 183 12.95 -6.10 -5.05
C LYS A 183 12.29 -4.76 -5.31
N TYR A 184 13.05 -3.80 -5.82
CA TYR A 184 12.54 -2.46 -6.05
C TYR A 184 13.20 -1.81 -7.27
N ILE A 185 12.40 -1.14 -8.07
CA ILE A 185 12.84 -0.16 -9.09
C ILE A 185 12.13 1.17 -8.82
N SER A 186 12.69 2.25 -9.33
CA SER A 186 12.05 3.56 -9.19
C SER A 186 10.68 3.58 -9.91
N PHE A 187 9.78 4.43 -9.43
CA PHE A 187 8.48 4.62 -10.10
C PHE A 187 8.64 5.05 -11.56
N ALA A 188 9.58 5.96 -11.84
CA ALA A 188 9.87 6.44 -13.18
C ALA A 188 10.33 5.31 -14.11
N GLU A 189 11.25 4.48 -13.64
CA GLU A 189 11.73 3.31 -14.38
C GLU A 189 10.61 2.31 -14.66
N GLY A 190 9.72 2.05 -13.70
CA GLY A 190 8.56 1.18 -13.91
C GLY A 190 7.57 1.73 -14.96
N VAL A 191 7.42 3.05 -15.04
CA VAL A 191 6.62 3.73 -16.09
C VAL A 191 7.32 3.60 -17.44
N GLU A 192 8.62 3.84 -17.52
CA GLU A 192 9.42 3.72 -18.75
C GLU A 192 9.38 2.29 -19.31
N GLN A 193 9.48 1.28 -18.46
CA GLN A 193 9.33 -0.13 -18.82
C GLN A 193 7.90 -0.53 -19.21
N GLY A 194 6.90 0.36 -19.04
CA GLY A 194 5.49 0.12 -19.33
C GLY A 194 4.79 -0.84 -18.36
N LEU A 195 5.45 -1.19 -17.25
CA LEU A 195 4.89 -2.02 -16.18
C LEU A 195 3.95 -1.22 -15.28
N ILE A 196 4.24 0.06 -15.05
CA ILE A 196 3.36 0.97 -14.32
C ILE A 196 2.62 1.84 -15.34
N ARG A 197 1.29 1.83 -15.26
CA ARG A 197 0.42 2.67 -16.09
C ARG A 197 -0.63 3.34 -15.22
N PHE A 198 -1.02 4.54 -15.58
CA PHE A 198 -2.12 5.22 -14.92
C PHE A 198 -3.47 4.58 -15.27
N VAL A 199 -4.42 4.71 -14.35
CA VAL A 199 -5.82 4.38 -14.59
C VAL A 199 -6.35 5.28 -15.69
N GLY A 200 -6.86 4.69 -16.77
CA GLY A 200 -7.35 5.45 -17.93
C GLY A 200 -8.68 6.17 -17.67
N ASP A 201 -8.98 7.15 -18.52
CA ASP A 201 -10.21 7.94 -18.45
C ASP A 201 -11.45 7.08 -18.75
N ASP A 202 -11.31 6.02 -19.51
CA ASP A 202 -12.34 5.00 -19.75
C ASP A 202 -12.81 4.35 -18.44
N CYS A 203 -11.89 3.94 -17.58
CA CYS A 203 -12.22 3.39 -16.26
C CYS A 203 -12.84 4.45 -15.34
N LYS A 204 -12.28 5.67 -15.33
CA LYS A 204 -12.82 6.78 -14.53
C LYS A 204 -14.25 7.12 -14.97
N LYS A 205 -14.49 7.20 -16.29
CA LYS A 205 -15.82 7.44 -16.84
C LYS A 205 -16.78 6.33 -16.46
N ALA A 206 -16.39 5.07 -16.61
CA ALA A 206 -17.23 3.93 -16.25
C ALA A 206 -17.61 3.93 -14.76
N LEU A 207 -16.68 4.33 -13.88
CA LEU A 207 -16.96 4.52 -12.45
C LEU A 207 -18.03 5.60 -12.23
N TYR A 208 -17.89 6.75 -12.87
CA TYR A 208 -18.85 7.86 -12.72
C TYR A 208 -20.22 7.48 -13.28
N ASP A 209 -20.26 6.82 -14.43
CA ASP A 209 -21.52 6.35 -15.01
C ASP A 209 -22.24 5.38 -14.07
N ALA A 210 -21.50 4.44 -13.46
CA ALA A 210 -22.06 3.50 -12.48
C ALA A 210 -22.58 4.21 -11.22
N CYS A 211 -21.89 5.25 -10.73
CA CYS A 211 -22.34 6.05 -9.61
C CYS A 211 -23.58 6.86 -9.95
N LEU A 212 -23.65 7.47 -11.14
CA LEU A 212 -24.79 8.29 -11.60
C LEU A 212 -26.05 7.45 -11.80
N LEU A 213 -25.93 6.23 -12.31
CA LEU A 213 -27.06 5.29 -12.41
C LEU A 213 -27.72 5.01 -11.07
N TYR A 214 -26.92 4.98 -10.01
CA TYR A 214 -27.41 4.72 -8.65
C TYR A 214 -28.02 5.97 -7.98
N THR A 215 -27.53 7.15 -8.34
CA THR A 215 -27.95 8.45 -7.75
C THR A 215 -28.94 9.22 -8.60
N SER A 216 -29.28 8.76 -9.81
CA SER A 216 -30.29 9.39 -10.65
C SER A 216 -31.65 9.37 -9.95
N PRO A 217 -32.38 10.51 -9.94
CA PRO A 217 -33.71 10.57 -9.33
C PRO A 217 -34.61 9.47 -9.87
N SER A 218 -35.19 8.66 -8.99
CA SER A 218 -36.21 7.69 -9.37
C SER A 218 -37.47 8.44 -9.77
N PRO A 219 -38.24 7.97 -10.77
CA PRO A 219 -39.57 8.51 -11.04
C PRO A 219 -40.53 8.47 -9.83
N ARG A 220 -40.14 7.71 -8.80
CA ARG A 220 -40.88 7.60 -7.52
C ARG A 220 -40.38 8.57 -6.46
N ASP A 221 -39.26 9.26 -6.69
CA ASP A 221 -38.79 10.27 -5.74
C ASP A 221 -39.78 11.45 -5.72
N PRO A 222 -40.17 11.93 -4.54
CA PRO A 222 -41.09 13.08 -4.47
C PRO A 222 -40.45 14.28 -5.15
N LYS A 223 -41.15 14.87 -6.10
CA LYS A 223 -40.72 16.14 -6.72
C LYS A 223 -40.61 17.16 -5.61
N THR A 224 -39.39 17.55 -5.24
CA THR A 224 -39.18 18.75 -4.44
C THR A 224 -39.53 19.94 -5.30
N SER A 225 -40.68 20.53 -5.04
CA SER A 225 -41.15 21.79 -5.62
C SER A 225 -40.36 22.95 -5.03
#